data_6c73f01de8208e977373940302683bd5
#
_entry.id   6c73f01de8208e977373940302683bd5
#
_cell.length_a   1.000
_cell.length_b   1.000
_cell.length_c   1.000
_cell.angle_alpha   90.00
_cell.angle_beta   90.00
_cell.angle_gamma   90.00
#
_symmetry.space_group_name_H-M   'P 1'
#
loop_
_entity.id
_entity.type
_entity.pdbx_description
1 polymer ?
#
loop_
_entity_poly.entity_id
_entity_poly.type
_entity_poly.pdbx_seq_one_letter_code
_entity_poly.pdbx_strand_id
1 'polypeptide(L)'
;EDGQWASIGEILNQAPEYFAGGHGLYGPPSDYIKFERALLRGGELDGVRILQPETVAKAFRNQIGDLDFPADIPTADPASSGPFALGPGYKWGYGLLLNTEDIPGRRRAGSGSWAGLCNTHFWVDRMAGICASIYSNFLPFITPEALGLYGDFEEALYAAL
;
A
#
# COMPACT_ATOMS: atom_id res chain seq x y z
N GLU A 1 -19.11 19.41 2.13
CA GLU A 1 -18.82 20.83 2.36
C GLU A 1 -19.38 21.32 3.71
N ASP A 2 -20.37 20.68 4.28
CA ASP A 2 -20.99 21.00 5.58
C ASP A 2 -20.76 19.92 6.65
N GLY A 3 -19.75 19.05 6.47
CA GLY A 3 -19.43 17.98 7.42
C GLY A 3 -20.46 16.86 7.50
N GLN A 4 -21.39 16.79 6.56
CA GLN A 4 -22.38 15.72 6.48
C GLN A 4 -21.82 14.53 5.71
N TRP A 5 -21.95 13.34 6.28
CA TRP A 5 -21.62 12.09 5.59
C TRP A 5 -22.69 11.78 4.54
N ALA A 6 -22.24 11.43 3.33
CA ALA A 6 -23.10 10.97 2.26
C ALA A 6 -22.69 9.54 1.84
N SER A 7 -23.68 8.69 1.57
CA SER A 7 -23.39 7.40 0.96
C SER A 7 -23.01 7.59 -0.49
N ILE A 8 -21.87 7.01 -0.90
CA ILE A 8 -21.44 6.98 -2.31
C ILE A 8 -21.97 5.75 -3.06
N GLY A 9 -22.84 4.94 -2.43
CA GLY A 9 -23.39 3.72 -3.02
C GLY A 9 -22.39 2.56 -3.05
N GLU A 10 -22.70 1.55 -3.87
CA GLU A 10 -21.78 0.44 -4.12
C GLU A 10 -20.69 0.88 -5.08
N ILE A 11 -19.43 0.83 -4.64
CA ILE A 11 -18.29 1.19 -5.48
C ILE A 11 -17.94 0.05 -6.45
N LEU A 12 -18.16 -1.20 -6.04
CA LEU A 12 -17.76 -2.39 -6.80
C LEU A 12 -18.97 -3.28 -7.09
N ASN A 13 -19.06 -3.71 -8.34
CA ASN A 13 -20.08 -4.66 -8.76
C ASN A 13 -19.86 -6.03 -8.10
N GLN A 14 -20.87 -6.54 -7.39
CA GLN A 14 -20.83 -7.84 -6.71
C GLN A 14 -20.88 -9.03 -7.68
N ALA A 15 -21.32 -8.82 -8.93
CA ALA A 15 -21.38 -9.83 -9.98
C ALA A 15 -20.74 -9.29 -11.26
N PRO A 16 -19.43 -9.10 -11.31
CA PRO A 16 -18.74 -8.52 -12.45
C PRO A 16 -18.76 -9.46 -13.67
N GLU A 17 -18.88 -8.89 -14.86
CA GLU A 17 -18.77 -9.64 -16.11
C GLU A 17 -17.32 -10.00 -16.46
N TYR A 18 -16.34 -9.31 -15.86
CA TYR A 18 -14.93 -9.62 -15.96
C TYR A 18 -14.21 -9.41 -14.61
N PHE A 19 -13.07 -10.06 -14.43
CA PHE A 19 -12.28 -9.98 -13.21
C PHE A 19 -11.10 -9.04 -13.41
N ALA A 20 -11.18 -7.87 -12.79
CA ALA A 20 -10.11 -6.89 -12.84
C ALA A 20 -8.92 -7.30 -11.96
N GLY A 21 -7.69 -7.08 -12.44
CA GLY A 21 -6.48 -7.39 -11.68
C GLY A 21 -6.20 -6.44 -10.51
N GLY A 22 -6.81 -5.25 -10.51
CA GLY A 22 -6.56 -4.21 -9.51
C GLY A 22 -7.63 -4.06 -8.43
N HIS A 23 -8.79 -4.73 -8.57
CA HIS A 23 -9.91 -4.64 -7.62
C HIS A 23 -10.84 -5.84 -7.77
N GLY A 24 -11.85 -5.93 -6.89
CA GLY A 24 -12.91 -6.95 -6.98
C GLY A 24 -12.79 -8.07 -5.96
N LEU A 25 -11.73 -8.10 -5.16
CA LEU A 25 -11.65 -9.00 -4.01
C LEU A 25 -12.22 -8.31 -2.77
N TYR A 26 -12.95 -9.08 -1.97
CA TYR A 26 -13.52 -8.66 -0.70
C TYR A 26 -12.99 -9.57 0.40
N GLY A 27 -12.63 -8.98 1.52
CA GLY A 27 -12.14 -9.73 2.67
C GLY A 27 -11.93 -8.84 3.89
N PRO A 28 -11.87 -9.42 5.09
CA PRO A 28 -11.57 -8.67 6.30
C PRO A 28 -10.07 -8.35 6.38
N PRO A 29 -9.68 -7.29 7.12
CA PRO A 29 -8.28 -6.96 7.39
C PRO A 29 -7.46 -8.14 7.94
N SER A 30 -8.09 -8.98 8.77
CA SER A 30 -7.48 -10.20 9.33
C SER A 30 -7.03 -11.24 8.30
N ASP A 31 -7.57 -11.21 7.08
CA ASP A 31 -7.14 -12.08 6.01
C ASP A 31 -6.07 -11.43 5.15
N TYR A 32 -6.17 -10.13 4.90
CA TYR A 32 -5.17 -9.41 4.12
C TYR A 32 -3.81 -9.38 4.84
N ILE A 33 -3.78 -9.21 6.16
CA ILE A 33 -2.53 -9.28 6.94
C ILE A 33 -1.84 -10.65 6.84
N LYS A 34 -2.56 -11.74 6.58
CA LYS A 34 -1.95 -13.05 6.32
C LYS A 34 -1.15 -13.04 5.03
N PHE A 35 -1.66 -12.37 3.98
CA PHE A 35 -0.93 -12.18 2.74
C PHE A 35 0.34 -11.34 2.94
N GLU A 36 0.26 -10.24 3.67
CA GLU A 36 1.42 -9.40 4.00
C GLU A 36 2.47 -10.20 4.80
N ARG A 37 2.03 -10.97 5.79
CA ARG A 37 2.92 -11.87 6.55
C ARG A 37 3.54 -12.96 5.69
N ALA A 38 2.83 -13.49 4.71
CA ALA A 38 3.39 -14.44 3.76
C ALA A 38 4.48 -13.78 2.90
N LEU A 39 4.28 -12.55 2.42
CA LEU A 39 5.33 -11.78 1.72
C LEU A 39 6.54 -11.54 2.62
N LEU A 40 6.32 -11.12 3.86
CA LEU A 40 7.37 -10.90 4.86
C LEU A 40 8.23 -12.16 5.07
N ARG A 41 7.61 -13.34 5.08
CA ARG A 41 8.25 -14.65 5.28
C ARG A 41 8.69 -15.34 4.00
N GLY A 42 8.82 -14.62 2.88
CA GLY A 42 9.31 -15.19 1.63
C GLY A 42 8.31 -16.10 0.91
N GLY A 43 7.02 -15.79 1.03
CA GLY A 43 5.94 -16.42 0.27
C GLY A 43 5.23 -17.58 0.98
N GLU A 44 5.48 -17.75 2.28
CA GLU A 44 4.89 -18.82 3.08
C GLU A 44 4.36 -18.29 4.42
N LEU A 45 3.24 -18.80 4.86
CA LEU A 45 2.69 -18.55 6.19
C LEU A 45 2.08 -19.86 6.73
N ASP A 46 2.47 -20.21 7.98
CA ASP A 46 1.94 -21.33 8.75
C ASP A 46 1.92 -22.68 7.97
N GLY A 47 3.00 -22.91 7.19
CA GLY A 47 3.20 -24.12 6.38
C GLY A 47 2.52 -24.06 4.99
N VAL A 48 1.80 -22.99 4.67
CA VAL A 48 1.17 -22.80 3.36
C VAL A 48 2.01 -21.85 2.50
N ARG A 49 2.52 -22.36 1.39
CA ARG A 49 3.28 -21.57 0.42
C ARG A 49 2.38 -21.09 -0.71
N ILE A 50 2.36 -19.77 -0.92
CA ILE A 50 1.64 -19.13 -2.04
C ILE A 50 2.57 -18.58 -3.12
N LEU A 51 3.82 -18.27 -2.77
CA LEU A 51 4.85 -17.77 -3.69
C LEU A 51 6.20 -18.43 -3.36
N GLN A 52 7.03 -18.62 -4.39
CA GLN A 52 8.40 -19.05 -4.18
C GLN A 52 9.25 -17.91 -3.59
N PRO A 53 10.27 -18.20 -2.75
CA PRO A 53 11.13 -17.19 -2.14
C PRO A 53 11.79 -16.27 -3.17
N GLU A 54 12.19 -16.82 -4.32
CA GLU A 54 12.79 -16.07 -5.42
C GLU A 54 11.81 -15.10 -6.07
N THR A 55 10.53 -15.48 -6.15
CA THR A 55 9.46 -14.60 -6.66
C THR A 55 9.24 -13.43 -5.73
N VAL A 56 9.16 -13.68 -4.42
CA VAL A 56 9.08 -12.60 -3.42
C VAL A 56 10.32 -11.72 -3.47
N ALA A 57 11.52 -12.31 -3.54
CA ALA A 57 12.75 -11.52 -3.66
C ALA A 57 12.77 -10.62 -4.90
N LYS A 58 12.20 -11.07 -6.02
CA LYS A 58 12.05 -10.26 -7.25
C LYS A 58 11.00 -9.15 -7.07
N ALA A 59 9.91 -9.41 -6.35
CA ALA A 59 8.87 -8.42 -6.09
C ALA A 59 9.41 -7.20 -5.32
N PHE A 60 10.38 -7.41 -4.43
CA PHE A 60 11.03 -6.36 -3.65
C PHE A 60 12.31 -5.79 -4.29
N ARG A 61 12.54 -6.02 -5.58
CA ARG A 61 13.65 -5.40 -6.34
C ARG A 61 13.11 -4.39 -7.32
N ASN A 62 13.92 -3.36 -7.60
CA ASN A 62 13.64 -2.40 -8.64
C ASN A 62 13.47 -3.11 -10.00
N GLN A 63 12.30 -2.93 -10.63
CA GLN A 63 11.95 -3.48 -11.94
C GLN A 63 11.85 -2.40 -13.02
N ILE A 64 12.05 -1.13 -12.67
CA ILE A 64 11.95 0.00 -13.61
C ILE A 64 13.33 0.58 -13.99
N GLY A 65 14.41 -0.07 -13.54
CA GLY A 65 15.78 0.35 -13.89
C GLY A 65 16.10 1.76 -13.41
N ASP A 66 16.59 2.60 -14.32
CA ASP A 66 16.99 3.98 -14.03
C ASP A 66 15.79 4.96 -13.95
N LEU A 67 14.60 4.53 -14.32
CA LEU A 67 13.40 5.36 -14.17
C LEU A 67 13.10 5.60 -12.69
N ASP A 68 12.69 6.82 -12.37
CA ASP A 68 12.18 7.17 -11.05
C ASP A 68 10.65 7.14 -11.02
N PHE A 69 10.10 7.00 -9.82
CA PHE A 69 8.68 7.24 -9.64
C PHE A 69 8.39 8.72 -9.95
N PRO A 70 7.27 9.05 -10.62
CA PRO A 70 6.99 10.43 -10.98
C PRO A 70 6.97 11.36 -9.75
N ALA A 71 7.60 12.53 -9.90
CA ALA A 71 7.63 13.54 -8.85
C ALA A 71 6.25 14.17 -8.60
N ASP A 72 5.41 14.17 -9.64
CA ASP A 72 4.05 14.69 -9.58
C ASP A 72 3.15 13.90 -10.53
N ILE A 73 2.03 13.42 -10.01
CA ILE A 73 0.94 12.84 -10.80
C ILE A 73 -0.29 13.68 -10.48
N PRO A 74 -0.66 14.62 -11.37
CA PRO A 74 -1.81 15.47 -11.14
C PRO A 74 -3.10 14.65 -11.12
N THR A 75 -4.03 15.04 -10.26
CA THR A 75 -5.36 14.43 -10.28
C THR A 75 -6.23 14.99 -11.40
N ALA A 76 -6.97 14.11 -12.07
CA ALA A 76 -8.00 14.49 -13.02
C ALA A 76 -9.34 14.80 -12.34
N ASP A 77 -9.56 14.27 -11.13
CA ASP A 77 -10.78 14.45 -10.35
C ASP A 77 -10.46 14.69 -8.87
N PRO A 78 -10.46 15.96 -8.43
CA PRO A 78 -10.18 16.31 -7.04
C PRO A 78 -11.16 15.74 -6.01
N ALA A 79 -12.36 15.33 -6.42
CA ALA A 79 -13.31 14.67 -5.52
C ALA A 79 -12.90 13.23 -5.19
N SER A 80 -12.12 12.61 -6.08
CA SER A 80 -11.66 11.23 -5.89
C SER A 80 -10.25 11.14 -5.31
N SER A 81 -9.35 12.07 -5.67
CA SER A 81 -7.94 11.99 -5.27
C SER A 81 -7.27 13.36 -5.20
N GLY A 82 -6.38 13.54 -4.24
CA GLY A 82 -5.37 14.59 -4.29
C GLY A 82 -4.26 14.28 -5.32
N PRO A 83 -3.36 15.24 -5.59
CA PRO A 83 -2.18 15.00 -6.41
C PRO A 83 -1.23 14.03 -5.69
N PHE A 84 -0.68 13.08 -6.45
CA PHE A 84 0.23 12.08 -5.89
C PHE A 84 1.67 12.43 -6.26
N ALA A 85 2.46 12.84 -5.27
CA ALA A 85 3.83 13.29 -5.45
C ALA A 85 4.77 12.53 -4.52
N LEU A 86 5.64 11.69 -5.09
CA LEU A 86 6.67 10.95 -4.35
C LEU A 86 8.08 11.31 -4.83
N GLY A 87 8.32 11.31 -6.14
CA GLY A 87 9.58 11.70 -6.74
C GLY A 87 10.73 10.69 -6.57
N PRO A 88 11.98 11.17 -6.69
CA PRO A 88 13.17 10.33 -6.54
C PRO A 88 13.25 9.76 -5.12
N GLY A 89 13.84 8.59 -5.00
CA GLY A 89 13.84 7.81 -3.75
C GLY A 89 12.80 6.71 -3.72
N TYR A 90 11.97 6.62 -4.77
CA TYR A 90 11.02 5.53 -4.94
C TYR A 90 11.22 4.81 -6.27
N LYS A 91 11.10 3.48 -6.20
CA LYS A 91 11.18 2.57 -7.35
C LYS A 91 9.93 1.67 -7.35
N TRP A 92 9.81 0.84 -8.38
CA TRP A 92 8.68 -0.08 -8.50
C TRP A 92 9.18 -1.52 -8.61
N GLY A 93 8.62 -2.39 -7.77
CA GLY A 93 8.80 -3.84 -7.84
C GLY A 93 7.64 -4.52 -8.57
N TYR A 94 7.40 -5.79 -8.29
CA TYR A 94 6.20 -6.46 -8.79
C TYR A 94 5.02 -6.17 -7.86
N GLY A 95 4.20 -5.17 -8.24
CA GLY A 95 3.03 -4.73 -7.48
C GLY A 95 3.34 -3.97 -6.19
N LEU A 96 4.58 -3.52 -5.99
CA LEU A 96 5.03 -2.83 -4.79
C LEU A 96 5.78 -1.55 -5.14
N LEU A 97 5.39 -0.46 -4.50
CA LEU A 97 6.18 0.76 -4.41
C LEU A 97 7.32 0.51 -3.41
N LEU A 98 8.54 0.76 -3.81
CA LEU A 98 9.75 0.52 -3.00
C LEU A 98 10.38 1.85 -2.61
N ASN A 99 10.59 2.09 -1.31
CA ASN A 99 11.49 3.17 -0.88
C ASN A 99 12.94 2.71 -0.98
N THR A 100 13.80 3.54 -1.56
CA THR A 100 15.23 3.22 -1.79
C THR A 100 16.12 3.60 -0.61
N GLU A 101 15.62 4.42 0.29
CA GLU A 101 16.30 4.91 1.49
C GLU A 101 15.45 4.64 2.73
N ASP A 102 16.09 4.62 3.90
CA ASP A 102 15.39 4.55 5.17
C ASP A 102 14.51 5.79 5.35
N ILE A 103 13.27 5.59 5.77
CA ILE A 103 12.40 6.69 6.20
C ILE A 103 12.61 6.85 7.70
N PRO A 104 13.17 8.00 8.16
CA PRO A 104 13.50 8.20 9.57
C PRO A 104 12.30 7.97 10.50
N GLY A 105 12.49 7.12 11.52
CA GLY A 105 11.42 6.74 12.45
C GLY A 105 10.36 5.78 11.89
N ARG A 106 10.55 5.29 10.67
CA ARG A 106 9.60 4.44 9.95
C ARG A 106 10.33 3.28 9.26
N ARG A 107 9.77 2.80 8.14
CA ARG A 107 10.28 1.64 7.39
C ARG A 107 11.68 1.85 6.80
N ARG A 108 12.39 0.75 6.70
CA ARG A 108 13.75 0.68 6.15
C ARG A 108 13.73 0.67 4.62
N ALA A 109 14.88 1.01 4.04
CA ALA A 109 15.13 0.90 2.61
C ALA A 109 14.79 -0.50 2.08
N GLY A 110 14.20 -0.56 0.88
CA GLY A 110 13.75 -1.80 0.26
C GLY A 110 12.42 -2.35 0.78
N SER A 111 11.72 -1.60 1.62
CA SER A 111 10.34 -1.95 1.98
C SER A 111 9.41 -1.79 0.79
N GLY A 112 8.43 -2.67 0.69
CA GLY A 112 7.39 -2.63 -0.33
C GLY A 112 6.07 -2.16 0.24
N SER A 113 5.38 -1.27 -0.46
CA SER A 113 4.10 -0.70 -0.01
C SER A 113 3.15 -0.45 -1.18
N TRP A 114 1.90 -0.25 -0.89
CA TRP A 114 0.93 0.33 -1.81
C TRP A 114 -0.29 0.87 -1.06
N ALA A 115 -1.26 1.40 -1.82
CA ALA A 115 -2.46 2.02 -1.27
C ALA A 115 -3.68 1.76 -2.14
N GLY A 116 -4.86 1.96 -1.55
CA GLY A 116 -6.15 1.92 -2.22
C GLY A 116 -6.87 3.26 -2.18
N LEU A 117 -7.77 3.49 -3.14
CA LEU A 117 -8.49 4.73 -3.37
C LEU A 117 -9.16 5.31 -2.10
N CYS A 118 -9.65 4.45 -1.21
CA CYS A 118 -10.31 4.89 0.03
C CYS A 118 -9.33 5.09 1.21
N ASN A 119 -8.07 5.47 0.93
CA ASN A 119 -7.03 5.70 1.93
C ASN A 119 -6.68 4.45 2.76
N THR A 120 -6.71 3.29 2.15
CA THR A 120 -6.16 2.07 2.71
C THR A 120 -4.69 1.96 2.30
N HIS A 121 -3.81 1.75 3.26
CA HIS A 121 -2.37 1.65 3.01
C HIS A 121 -1.82 0.38 3.65
N PHE A 122 -0.78 -0.20 3.04
CA PHE A 122 0.00 -1.28 3.63
C PHE A 122 1.49 -1.13 3.33
N TRP A 123 2.32 -1.75 4.15
CA TRP A 123 3.74 -1.93 3.87
C TRP A 123 4.27 -3.25 4.43
N VAL A 124 5.34 -3.70 3.83
CA VAL A 124 6.11 -4.86 4.27
C VAL A 124 7.58 -4.46 4.35
N ASP A 125 8.11 -4.34 5.54
CA ASP A 125 9.52 -4.07 5.82
C ASP A 125 10.23 -5.37 6.20
N ARG A 126 10.89 -5.95 5.22
CA ARG A 126 11.59 -7.23 5.39
C ARG A 126 12.85 -7.11 6.24
N MET A 127 13.44 -5.91 6.33
CA MET A 127 14.64 -5.67 7.13
C MET A 127 14.31 -5.53 8.61
N ALA A 128 13.23 -4.84 8.93
CA ALA A 128 12.74 -4.72 10.32
C ALA A 128 11.90 -5.94 10.76
N GLY A 129 11.46 -6.77 9.81
CA GLY A 129 10.60 -7.92 10.12
C GLY A 129 9.15 -7.54 10.40
N ILE A 130 8.68 -6.44 9.82
CA ILE A 130 7.36 -5.85 10.09
C ILE A 130 6.53 -5.81 8.82
N CYS A 131 5.25 -6.11 8.94
CA CYS A 131 4.24 -5.72 7.98
C CYS A 131 3.03 -5.15 8.73
N ALA A 132 2.41 -4.16 8.15
CA ALA A 132 1.22 -3.54 8.73
C ALA A 132 0.35 -2.90 7.64
N SER A 133 -0.91 -2.72 7.97
CA SER A 133 -1.89 -2.04 7.13
C SER A 133 -2.86 -1.22 7.95
N ILE A 134 -3.29 -0.10 7.38
CA ILE A 134 -4.35 0.75 7.93
C ILE A 134 -5.49 0.80 6.92
N TYR A 135 -6.72 0.69 7.42
CA TYR A 135 -7.91 0.65 6.59
C TYR A 135 -8.81 1.84 6.89
N SER A 136 -9.25 2.47 5.84
CA SER A 136 -10.25 3.52 5.89
C SER A 136 -11.21 3.42 4.69
N ASN A 137 -12.24 4.22 4.68
CA ASN A 137 -13.28 4.20 3.64
C ASN A 137 -13.78 5.60 3.29
N PHE A 138 -12.87 6.56 3.20
CA PHE A 138 -13.21 7.93 2.83
C PHE A 138 -12.42 8.42 1.61
N LEU A 139 -12.97 9.42 0.95
CA LEU A 139 -12.40 10.15 -0.16
C LEU A 139 -12.23 11.64 0.22
N PRO A 140 -11.34 12.37 -0.46
CA PRO A 140 -10.44 11.96 -1.54
C PRO A 140 -9.26 11.10 -1.05
N PHE A 141 -8.68 10.33 -1.97
CA PHE A 141 -7.43 9.61 -1.74
C PHE A 141 -6.27 10.59 -1.49
N ILE A 142 -5.36 10.25 -0.56
CA ILE A 142 -4.14 11.01 -0.22
C ILE A 142 -4.38 12.46 0.22
N THR A 143 -5.44 12.69 1.00
CA THR A 143 -5.55 13.99 1.68
C THR A 143 -4.44 14.16 2.71
N PRO A 144 -4.06 15.41 3.06
CA PRO A 144 -3.07 15.65 4.12
C PRO A 144 -3.40 14.96 5.44
N GLU A 145 -4.68 14.91 5.81
CA GLU A 145 -5.16 14.26 7.04
C GLU A 145 -4.99 12.75 6.98
N ALA A 146 -5.29 12.13 5.83
CA ALA A 146 -5.12 10.69 5.62
C ALA A 146 -3.65 10.30 5.65
N LEU A 147 -2.79 11.08 4.98
CA LEU A 147 -1.34 10.86 4.99
C LEU A 147 -0.74 11.12 6.36
N GLY A 148 -1.25 12.12 7.11
CA GLY A 148 -0.86 12.38 8.49
C GLY A 148 -1.16 11.19 9.38
N LEU A 149 -2.41 10.72 9.37
CA LEU A 149 -2.82 9.54 10.15
C LEU A 149 -2.00 8.29 9.81
N TYR A 150 -1.74 8.06 8.52
CA TYR A 150 -0.91 6.94 8.08
C TYR A 150 0.53 7.07 8.59
N GLY A 151 1.11 8.27 8.50
CA GLY A 151 2.45 8.56 9.01
C GLY A 151 2.57 8.38 10.52
N ASP A 152 1.63 8.94 11.29
CA ASP A 152 1.60 8.83 12.75
C ASP A 152 1.45 7.38 13.21
N PHE A 153 0.60 6.60 12.53
CA PHE A 153 0.45 5.18 12.80
C PHE A 153 1.75 4.41 12.57
N GLU A 154 2.42 4.68 11.44
CA GLU A 154 3.70 4.05 11.13
C GLU A 154 4.77 4.42 12.16
N GLU A 155 4.93 5.71 12.49
CA GLU A 155 5.89 6.18 13.50
C GLU A 155 5.63 5.55 14.88
N ALA A 156 4.38 5.53 15.32
CA ALA A 156 4.02 4.92 16.59
C ALA A 156 4.34 3.43 16.64
N LEU A 157 4.14 2.71 15.52
CA LEU A 157 4.48 1.30 15.43
C LEU A 157 5.99 1.08 15.57
N TYR A 158 6.81 1.84 14.83
CA TYR A 158 8.28 1.69 14.90
C TYR A 158 8.87 2.19 16.21
N ALA A 159 8.25 3.16 16.87
CA ALA A 159 8.67 3.62 18.20
C ALA A 159 8.39 2.61 19.32
N ALA A 160 7.50 1.65 19.09
CA ALA A 160 7.14 0.61 20.06
C ALA A 160 8.02 -0.66 19.98
N LEU A 161 8.98 -0.70 19.06
CA LEU A 161 9.88 -1.84 18.83
C LEU A 161 11.24 -1.65 19.50
#